data_3e1752340b62da199b3668d3e5667b8c
#
_entry.id   3e1752340b62da199b3668d3e5667b8c
#
_cell.length_a   1.000
_cell.length_b   1.000
_cell.length_c   1.000
_cell.angle_alpha   90.00
_cell.angle_beta   90.00
_cell.angle_gamma   90.00
#
_symmetry.space_group_name_H-M   'P 1'
#
loop_
_entity.id
_entity.type
_entity.pdbx_description
1 polymer ?
#
loop_
_entity_poly.entity_id
_entity_poly.type
_entity_poly.pdbx_seq_one_letter_code
_entity_poly.pdbx_strand_id
1 'polypeptide(L)'
;MEMKMKSVVKLGVVGAASAFLLAACGNSSKESTSKYINWQESAGLNTLDASKLTDSESMVMVGNSNEGLLLNGPNNTIKPGVAESYKVSKDGKTYTFNLRHSKWSNGKPVTANDFVYGWQRTVNPKTASQYSYLLDHVKNATEISAGKAPVSSLGVKAEGDYKLVVTLNRPQSYFKYIVAMAACYPQDKATVEKYGSAYATNSKAMLYNGPFKVEGWNGTNDTWTLVKNKEYYNASKVKVAGIKFSVQKDANTALNQYETGQLDETTLVGQQQVGKYKSSSELHNVKQASTFYLEMNEKADSYFKNANIRKALSLVIDRDQFTKDTLGDGSTSAQGLVSPGMSQYKGVDFTKAAGTKTGVSYNVSEAKKLWAKGLKEVGKKSINFTLLADDTPQGKSTTEYLQTAFANLPGLKVSSLNVPYKTRLSRSQNGQFDMVVSGWYADFPDPISFMSLFTSDGSYNNGKWSNAKYDELVKNAEGSDSNNVAKRWDDLVNAEKILMNDQGVIPLYHKVQPNVIKPRVSGVQFFPTGLSTDFRDATISKSKKLN
;
A
#
# COMPACT_ATOMS: atom_id res chain seq x y z
N MET A 1 70.24 13.77 -33.50
CA MET A 1 70.20 14.61 -34.72
C MET A 1 68.95 15.44 -34.59
N GLU A 2 69.12 16.61 -33.91
CA GLU A 2 69.09 17.96 -34.41
C GLU A 2 67.92 18.21 -35.40
N MET A 3 67.08 19.19 -35.29
CA MET A 3 67.24 20.59 -34.86
C MET A 3 65.90 21.35 -35.02
N LYS A 4 65.66 22.22 -34.08
CA LYS A 4 65.35 23.67 -34.12
C LYS A 4 63.91 24.13 -34.43
N MET A 5 63.30 24.56 -33.42
CA MET A 5 62.88 25.95 -33.06
C MET A 5 62.72 26.95 -34.21
N LYS A 6 61.51 27.55 -34.34
CA LYS A 6 61.38 28.99 -34.53
C LYS A 6 60.03 29.49 -34.00
N SER A 7 60.11 30.34 -32.98
CA SER A 7 59.11 31.24 -32.51
C SER A 7 58.93 32.44 -33.46
N VAL A 8 57.71 32.89 -33.70
CA VAL A 8 57.43 34.29 -34.06
C VAL A 8 56.20 34.77 -33.30
N VAL A 9 56.48 35.73 -32.44
CA VAL A 9 55.57 36.61 -31.74
C VAL A 9 54.79 37.45 -32.76
N LYS A 10 53.48 37.60 -32.61
CA LYS A 10 52.76 38.83 -32.95
C LYS A 10 51.77 39.18 -31.85
N LEU A 11 52.19 40.17 -31.08
CA LEU A 11 51.34 41.02 -30.24
C LEU A 11 50.44 41.85 -31.13
N GLY A 12 49.18 42.02 -30.71
CA GLY A 12 48.36 43.12 -31.22
C GLY A 12 46.91 42.71 -31.45
N VAL A 13 46.07 43.21 -30.59
CA VAL A 13 44.63 43.41 -30.54
C VAL A 13 44.00 42.71 -29.32
N VAL A 14 44.33 43.24 -28.17
CA VAL A 14 43.50 43.18 -26.96
C VAL A 14 42.73 44.48 -26.90
N GLY A 15 41.41 44.41 -26.93
CA GLY A 15 40.61 45.60 -26.68
C GLY A 15 39.39 45.73 -27.58
N ALA A 16 38.39 44.86 -27.44
CA ALA A 16 36.98 45.11 -27.80
C ALA A 16 36.04 43.89 -27.66
N ALA A 17 36.36 42.92 -26.79
CA ALA A 17 35.47 41.76 -26.57
C ALA A 17 35.06 41.53 -25.11
N SER A 18 35.30 42.50 -24.21
CA SER A 18 35.02 42.36 -22.78
C SER A 18 33.74 43.08 -22.32
N ALA A 19 32.90 43.58 -23.19
CA ALA A 19 31.69 44.35 -22.84
C ALA A 19 30.35 43.64 -23.18
N PHE A 20 30.37 42.38 -23.63
CA PHE A 20 29.11 41.65 -23.97
C PHE A 20 28.82 40.41 -23.11
N LEU A 21 29.55 40.16 -22.01
CA LEU A 21 29.33 39.00 -21.14
C LEU A 21 28.73 39.36 -19.78
N LEU A 22 28.27 40.59 -19.55
CA LEU A 22 27.64 41.01 -18.29
C LEU A 22 26.14 41.34 -18.42
N ALA A 23 25.49 41.04 -19.53
CA ALA A 23 24.05 41.24 -19.72
C ALA A 23 23.24 39.94 -19.75
N ALA A 24 23.83 38.79 -19.39
CA ALA A 24 23.13 37.49 -19.36
C ALA A 24 22.82 36.95 -17.94
N CYS A 25 22.98 37.78 -16.90
CA CYS A 25 22.49 37.49 -15.55
C CYS A 25 21.24 38.31 -15.20
N GLY A 26 20.37 38.53 -16.17
CA GLY A 26 18.97 38.86 -15.94
C GLY A 26 18.25 37.56 -15.57
N ASN A 27 18.17 37.28 -14.30
CA ASN A 27 17.44 36.14 -13.73
C ASN A 27 15.94 36.33 -13.96
N SER A 28 15.47 36.14 -15.20
CA SER A 28 14.08 35.78 -15.40
C SER A 28 13.99 34.32 -14.97
N SER A 29 13.62 34.07 -13.72
CA SER A 29 13.01 32.82 -13.29
C SER A 29 11.82 32.60 -14.22
N LYS A 30 12.05 31.94 -15.37
CA LYS A 30 10.95 31.36 -16.15
C LYS A 30 10.23 30.45 -15.21
N GLU A 31 9.12 30.91 -14.63
CA GLU A 31 8.15 30.06 -13.96
C GLU A 31 7.97 28.82 -14.83
N SER A 32 8.33 27.69 -14.29
CA SER A 32 8.11 26.42 -14.95
C SER A 32 6.61 26.28 -15.18
N THR A 33 6.15 26.54 -16.40
CA THR A 33 4.78 26.26 -16.85
C THR A 33 4.58 24.75 -17.04
N SER A 34 5.28 23.95 -16.25
CA SER A 34 5.18 22.49 -16.30
C SER A 34 3.74 22.08 -16.06
N LYS A 35 3.15 21.39 -17.03
CA LYS A 35 1.83 20.77 -16.93
C LYS A 35 1.87 19.42 -16.18
N TYR A 36 3.04 19.07 -15.63
CA TYR A 36 3.29 17.86 -14.86
C TYR A 36 3.50 18.20 -13.39
N ILE A 37 3.03 17.30 -12.53
CA ILE A 37 3.34 17.26 -11.10
C ILE A 37 4.56 16.34 -10.94
N ASN A 38 5.56 16.74 -10.15
CA ASN A 38 6.70 15.92 -9.81
C ASN A 38 6.47 15.33 -8.39
N TRP A 39 6.34 14.02 -8.29
CA TRP A 39 5.94 13.30 -7.09
C TRP A 39 7.04 12.37 -6.63
N GLN A 40 7.26 12.30 -5.30
CA GLN A 40 8.20 11.36 -4.71
C GLN A 40 7.54 10.00 -4.47
N GLU A 41 8.32 8.92 -4.64
CA GLU A 41 8.07 7.60 -4.06
C GLU A 41 9.25 7.19 -3.17
N SER A 42 8.97 6.48 -2.08
CA SER A 42 10.02 5.97 -1.18
C SER A 42 10.52 4.59 -1.60
N ALA A 43 9.79 3.88 -2.41
CA ALA A 43 10.11 2.54 -2.90
C ALA A 43 9.82 2.39 -4.40
N GLY A 44 10.49 1.44 -5.04
CA GLY A 44 10.31 1.13 -6.45
C GLY A 44 8.98 0.41 -6.73
N LEU A 45 8.42 0.65 -7.92
CA LEU A 45 7.20 -0.01 -8.40
C LEU A 45 7.47 -1.50 -8.63
N ASN A 46 6.59 -2.35 -8.11
CA ASN A 46 6.76 -3.81 -8.16
C ASN A 46 6.10 -4.44 -9.39
N THR A 47 4.83 -4.09 -9.68
CA THR A 47 4.05 -4.67 -10.80
C THR A 47 2.92 -3.74 -11.22
N LEU A 48 2.43 -3.92 -12.45
CA LEU A 48 1.19 -3.29 -12.93
C LEU A 48 0.07 -4.33 -13.13
N ASP A 49 0.30 -5.60 -12.75
CA ASP A 49 -0.68 -6.66 -12.90
C ASP A 49 -1.75 -6.59 -11.81
N ALA A 50 -2.97 -6.19 -12.17
CA ALA A 50 -4.10 -6.05 -11.27
C ALA A 50 -4.45 -7.33 -10.49
N SER A 51 -4.15 -8.52 -11.02
CA SER A 51 -4.36 -9.80 -10.33
C SER A 51 -3.19 -10.21 -9.41
N LYS A 52 -2.03 -9.56 -9.50
CA LYS A 52 -0.80 -9.96 -8.77
C LYS A 52 -0.24 -8.91 -7.83
N LEU A 53 -0.70 -7.66 -7.94
CA LEU A 53 -0.23 -6.60 -7.05
C LEU A 53 -0.63 -6.88 -5.60
N THR A 54 0.25 -6.53 -4.67
CA THR A 54 0.04 -6.71 -3.22
C THR A 54 0.64 -5.57 -2.40
N ASP A 55 1.12 -4.52 -3.06
CA ASP A 55 1.83 -3.41 -2.46
C ASP A 55 1.18 -2.06 -2.78
N SER A 56 1.41 -1.07 -1.92
CA SER A 56 0.80 0.26 -2.00
C SER A 56 1.18 1.02 -3.26
N GLU A 57 2.44 0.94 -3.69
CA GLU A 57 2.96 1.65 -4.86
C GLU A 57 2.31 1.12 -6.14
N SER A 58 2.24 -0.21 -6.29
CA SER A 58 1.53 -0.85 -7.40
C SER A 58 0.03 -0.51 -7.38
N MET A 59 -0.60 -0.48 -6.18
CA MET A 59 -2.02 -0.11 -6.04
C MET A 59 -2.28 1.30 -6.53
N VAL A 60 -1.45 2.28 -6.15
CA VAL A 60 -1.57 3.68 -6.60
C VAL A 60 -1.42 3.78 -8.10
N MET A 61 -0.44 3.10 -8.70
CA MET A 61 -0.23 3.15 -10.15
C MET A 61 -1.39 2.51 -10.92
N VAL A 62 -1.82 1.32 -10.52
CA VAL A 62 -2.91 0.61 -11.18
C VAL A 62 -4.23 1.34 -10.96
N GLY A 63 -4.52 1.85 -9.75
CA GLY A 63 -5.76 2.59 -9.46
C GLY A 63 -5.90 3.94 -10.17
N ASN A 64 -4.77 4.56 -10.58
CA ASN A 64 -4.77 5.78 -11.38
C ASN A 64 -4.70 5.51 -12.90
N SER A 65 -4.25 4.33 -13.32
CA SER A 65 -4.15 3.99 -14.74
C SER A 65 -5.25 3.06 -15.25
N ASN A 66 -5.95 2.39 -14.35
CA ASN A 66 -7.10 1.55 -14.66
C ASN A 66 -8.30 1.92 -13.77
N GLU A 67 -9.48 1.52 -14.18
CA GLU A 67 -10.72 1.80 -13.46
C GLU A 67 -11.61 0.56 -13.40
N GLY A 68 -12.10 0.27 -12.19
CA GLY A 68 -13.02 -0.83 -11.90
C GLY A 68 -14.50 -0.46 -12.10
N LEU A 69 -15.39 -1.35 -11.66
CA LEU A 69 -16.84 -1.11 -11.68
C LEU A 69 -17.22 0.11 -10.83
N LEU A 70 -16.63 0.19 -9.66
CA LEU A 70 -16.85 1.27 -8.68
C LEU A 70 -15.51 1.90 -8.29
N LEU A 71 -15.57 3.06 -7.67
CA LEU A 71 -14.40 3.86 -7.24
C LEU A 71 -14.54 4.25 -5.78
N ASN A 72 -13.41 4.38 -5.11
CA ASN A 72 -13.36 5.01 -3.80
C ASN A 72 -13.70 6.51 -3.88
N GLY A 73 -14.43 7.00 -2.90
CA GLY A 73 -14.77 8.39 -2.73
C GLY A 73 -14.37 8.91 -1.34
N PRO A 74 -14.47 10.22 -1.10
CA PRO A 74 -14.19 10.80 0.21
C PRO A 74 -15.03 10.17 1.32
N ASN A 75 -14.47 10.14 2.54
CA ASN A 75 -15.14 9.62 3.74
C ASN A 75 -15.64 8.17 3.59
N ASN A 76 -14.84 7.31 2.98
CA ASN A 76 -15.15 5.90 2.76
C ASN A 76 -16.45 5.66 1.94
N THR A 77 -16.82 6.61 1.08
CA THR A 77 -17.94 6.42 0.14
C THR A 77 -17.50 5.67 -1.10
N ILE A 78 -18.48 5.11 -1.84
CA ILE A 78 -18.25 4.47 -3.14
C ILE A 78 -18.97 5.28 -4.21
N LYS A 79 -18.29 5.50 -5.34
CA LYS A 79 -18.78 6.24 -6.50
C LYS A 79 -18.86 5.32 -7.73
N PRO A 80 -19.72 5.63 -8.73
CA PRO A 80 -19.70 4.98 -10.03
C PRO A 80 -18.34 5.12 -10.73
N GLY A 81 -17.82 4.00 -11.22
CA GLY A 81 -16.66 3.92 -12.10
C GLY A 81 -17.08 3.54 -13.52
N VAL A 82 -16.54 2.42 -14.06
CA VAL A 82 -17.00 1.87 -15.35
C VAL A 82 -18.48 1.46 -15.28
N ALA A 83 -18.99 1.07 -14.11
CA ALA A 83 -20.44 0.91 -13.93
C ALA A 83 -21.09 2.28 -13.67
N GLU A 84 -22.08 2.65 -14.49
CA GLU A 84 -22.90 3.86 -14.28
C GLU A 84 -23.87 3.67 -13.14
N SER A 85 -24.39 2.45 -12.97
CA SER A 85 -25.33 2.07 -11.93
C SER A 85 -25.24 0.59 -11.61
N TYR A 86 -25.74 0.21 -10.45
CA TYR A 86 -25.92 -1.19 -10.10
C TYR A 86 -27.19 -1.43 -9.29
N LYS A 87 -27.69 -2.65 -9.32
CA LYS A 87 -28.81 -3.11 -8.50
C LYS A 87 -28.38 -4.34 -7.72
N VAL A 88 -28.92 -4.47 -6.50
CA VAL A 88 -28.73 -5.65 -5.64
C VAL A 88 -30.07 -6.33 -5.45
N SER A 89 -30.12 -7.64 -5.58
CA SER A 89 -31.32 -8.44 -5.32
C SER A 89 -31.75 -8.35 -3.85
N LYS A 90 -33.03 -8.64 -3.56
CA LYS A 90 -33.58 -8.56 -2.21
C LYS A 90 -32.85 -9.47 -1.20
N ASP A 91 -32.34 -10.60 -1.66
CA ASP A 91 -31.54 -11.54 -0.85
C ASP A 91 -30.09 -11.13 -0.69
N GLY A 92 -29.67 -9.99 -1.28
CA GLY A 92 -28.30 -9.47 -1.20
C GLY A 92 -27.25 -10.27 -1.95
N LYS A 93 -27.63 -11.27 -2.76
CA LYS A 93 -26.68 -12.21 -3.39
C LYS A 93 -26.38 -11.91 -4.85
N THR A 94 -27.24 -11.17 -5.55
CA THR A 94 -27.02 -10.87 -6.97
C THR A 94 -26.84 -9.38 -7.18
N TYR A 95 -25.72 -9.03 -7.80
CA TYR A 95 -25.40 -7.67 -8.21
C TYR A 95 -25.47 -7.59 -9.73
N THR A 96 -26.22 -6.62 -10.25
CA THR A 96 -26.30 -6.34 -11.69
C THR A 96 -25.75 -4.96 -11.95
N PHE A 97 -24.65 -4.86 -12.68
CA PHE A 97 -23.96 -3.63 -13.04
C PHE A 97 -24.28 -3.26 -14.49
N ASN A 98 -24.67 -2.02 -14.75
CA ASN A 98 -24.80 -1.46 -16.08
C ASN A 98 -23.52 -0.65 -16.38
N LEU A 99 -22.81 -1.03 -17.43
CA LEU A 99 -21.53 -0.44 -17.78
C LEU A 99 -21.70 0.72 -18.77
N ARG A 100 -20.87 1.74 -18.60
CA ARG A 100 -20.75 2.82 -19.58
C ARG A 100 -19.94 2.40 -20.79
N HIS A 101 -20.12 3.09 -21.91
CA HIS A 101 -19.27 2.93 -23.08
C HIS A 101 -17.89 3.58 -22.81
N SER A 102 -16.98 2.84 -22.23
CA SER A 102 -15.59 3.22 -21.99
C SER A 102 -14.65 2.49 -22.93
N LYS A 103 -13.39 2.95 -23.02
CA LYS A 103 -12.39 2.42 -23.94
C LYS A 103 -11.10 2.08 -23.24
N TRP A 104 -10.43 1.09 -23.77
CA TRP A 104 -9.02 0.85 -23.53
C TRP A 104 -8.15 1.94 -24.20
N SER A 105 -6.92 2.11 -23.76
CA SER A 105 -5.96 3.08 -24.30
C SER A 105 -5.58 2.88 -25.77
N ASN A 106 -5.96 1.77 -26.36
CA ASN A 106 -5.84 1.49 -27.81
C ASN A 106 -7.12 1.79 -28.60
N GLY A 107 -8.13 2.40 -27.98
CA GLY A 107 -9.41 2.78 -28.58
C GLY A 107 -10.47 1.69 -28.65
N LYS A 108 -10.16 0.41 -28.32
CA LYS A 108 -11.14 -0.67 -28.26
C LYS A 108 -12.10 -0.49 -27.08
N PRO A 109 -13.37 -0.95 -27.17
CA PRO A 109 -14.30 -0.86 -26.05
C PRO A 109 -13.86 -1.70 -24.86
N VAL A 110 -14.15 -1.23 -23.64
CA VAL A 110 -14.12 -2.03 -22.41
C VAL A 110 -15.50 -2.64 -22.25
N THR A 111 -15.56 -3.95 -22.12
CA THR A 111 -16.80 -4.73 -22.08
C THR A 111 -16.96 -5.51 -20.78
N ALA A 112 -18.16 -6.03 -20.54
CA ALA A 112 -18.42 -6.93 -19.41
C ALA A 112 -17.54 -8.20 -19.47
N ASN A 113 -17.16 -8.66 -20.67
CA ASN A 113 -16.27 -9.81 -20.83
C ASN A 113 -14.84 -9.55 -20.31
N ASP A 114 -14.37 -8.31 -20.35
CA ASP A 114 -13.06 -7.94 -19.78
C ASP A 114 -13.07 -8.07 -18.24
N PHE A 115 -14.20 -7.77 -17.59
CA PHE A 115 -14.39 -8.00 -16.17
C PHE A 115 -14.50 -9.49 -15.84
N VAL A 116 -15.30 -10.25 -16.61
CA VAL A 116 -15.39 -11.71 -16.45
C VAL A 116 -14.00 -12.34 -16.53
N TYR A 117 -13.23 -11.98 -17.55
CA TYR A 117 -11.89 -12.51 -17.75
C TYR A 117 -10.93 -12.10 -16.60
N GLY A 118 -10.95 -10.83 -16.21
CA GLY A 118 -10.09 -10.32 -15.11
C GLY A 118 -10.37 -11.05 -13.79
N TRP A 119 -11.64 -11.23 -13.41
CA TRP A 119 -12.02 -11.92 -12.19
C TRP A 119 -11.69 -13.42 -12.24
N GLN A 120 -11.96 -14.06 -13.38
CA GLN A 120 -11.57 -15.47 -13.61
C GLN A 120 -10.06 -15.65 -13.50
N ARG A 121 -9.28 -14.69 -14.01
CA ARG A 121 -7.83 -14.72 -13.91
C ARG A 121 -7.36 -14.55 -12.45
N THR A 122 -8.01 -13.67 -11.69
CA THR A 122 -7.66 -13.45 -10.27
C THR A 122 -7.89 -14.70 -9.42
N VAL A 123 -8.99 -15.44 -9.60
CA VAL A 123 -9.26 -16.68 -8.84
C VAL A 123 -8.58 -17.92 -9.41
N ASN A 124 -7.99 -17.84 -10.59
CA ASN A 124 -7.31 -18.98 -11.21
C ASN A 124 -6.03 -19.34 -10.44
N PRO A 125 -5.88 -20.56 -9.90
CA PRO A 125 -4.70 -20.96 -9.15
C PRO A 125 -3.39 -20.82 -9.94
N LYS A 126 -3.43 -20.91 -11.27
CA LYS A 126 -2.27 -20.69 -12.14
C LYS A 126 -1.77 -19.25 -12.12
N THR A 127 -2.61 -18.29 -11.78
CA THR A 127 -2.22 -16.88 -11.61
C THR A 127 -1.47 -16.65 -10.31
N ALA A 128 -1.74 -17.49 -9.30
CA ALA A 128 -1.17 -17.37 -7.94
C ALA A 128 -1.42 -15.97 -7.32
N SER A 129 -2.65 -15.48 -7.48
CA SER A 129 -3.05 -14.19 -6.89
C SER A 129 -3.19 -14.33 -5.37
N GLN A 130 -2.47 -13.50 -4.62
CA GLN A 130 -2.66 -13.42 -3.18
C GLN A 130 -3.98 -12.74 -2.79
N TYR A 131 -4.57 -11.95 -3.71
CA TYR A 131 -5.88 -11.31 -3.51
C TYR A 131 -7.07 -12.15 -4.00
N SER A 132 -6.86 -13.42 -4.39
CA SER A 132 -7.97 -14.32 -4.78
C SER A 132 -9.05 -14.42 -3.70
N TYR A 133 -8.66 -14.41 -2.40
CA TYR A 133 -9.56 -14.50 -1.26
C TYR A 133 -10.61 -13.37 -1.21
N LEU A 134 -10.33 -12.20 -1.76
CA LEU A 134 -11.31 -11.11 -1.83
C LEU A 134 -12.58 -11.52 -2.60
N LEU A 135 -12.47 -12.48 -3.51
CA LEU A 135 -13.56 -12.99 -4.31
C LEU A 135 -14.21 -14.26 -3.73
N ASP A 136 -13.81 -14.75 -2.56
CA ASP A 136 -14.29 -16.02 -1.96
C ASP A 136 -15.82 -16.06 -1.76
N HIS A 137 -16.46 -14.90 -1.65
CA HIS A 137 -17.90 -14.80 -1.59
C HIS A 137 -18.59 -14.88 -2.96
N VAL A 138 -17.86 -14.76 -4.04
CA VAL A 138 -18.41 -14.99 -5.39
C VAL A 138 -18.61 -16.50 -5.59
N LYS A 139 -19.77 -16.87 -6.12
CA LYS A 139 -20.13 -18.28 -6.33
C LYS A 139 -19.00 -19.03 -7.04
N ASN A 140 -18.62 -20.17 -6.49
CA ASN A 140 -17.57 -21.11 -6.93
C ASN A 140 -16.12 -20.57 -6.84
N ALA A 141 -15.87 -19.37 -6.32
CA ALA A 141 -14.51 -18.81 -6.29
C ALA A 141 -13.55 -19.66 -5.45
N THR A 142 -13.97 -20.11 -4.28
CA THR A 142 -13.16 -20.96 -3.38
C THR A 142 -12.82 -22.31 -4.02
N GLU A 143 -13.79 -22.94 -4.68
CA GLU A 143 -13.59 -24.22 -5.38
C GLU A 143 -12.62 -24.06 -6.57
N ILE A 144 -12.73 -22.95 -7.29
CA ILE A 144 -11.82 -22.62 -8.39
C ILE A 144 -10.40 -22.39 -7.87
N SER A 145 -10.24 -21.57 -6.83
CA SER A 145 -8.92 -21.27 -6.21
C SER A 145 -8.26 -22.53 -5.66
N ALA A 146 -9.07 -23.49 -5.18
CA ALA A 146 -8.58 -24.81 -4.74
C ALA A 146 -8.34 -25.81 -5.89
N GLY A 147 -8.55 -25.40 -7.17
CA GLY A 147 -8.40 -26.28 -8.33
C GLY A 147 -9.49 -27.36 -8.48
N LYS A 148 -10.61 -27.24 -7.76
CA LYS A 148 -11.72 -28.22 -7.71
C LYS A 148 -12.83 -27.92 -8.71
N ALA A 149 -12.83 -26.72 -9.31
CA ALA A 149 -13.83 -26.31 -10.30
C ALA A 149 -13.17 -25.54 -11.47
N PRO A 150 -13.76 -25.57 -12.66
CA PRO A 150 -13.23 -24.81 -13.80
C PRO A 150 -13.46 -23.31 -13.59
N VAL A 151 -12.52 -22.46 -14.03
CA VAL A 151 -12.59 -20.98 -13.90
C VAL A 151 -13.85 -20.39 -14.54
N SER A 152 -14.38 -21.02 -15.58
CA SER A 152 -15.61 -20.62 -16.27
C SER A 152 -16.87 -20.77 -15.42
N SER A 153 -16.81 -21.49 -14.30
CA SER A 153 -17.93 -21.64 -13.36
C SER A 153 -18.05 -20.51 -12.33
N LEU A 154 -17.12 -19.54 -12.33
CA LEU A 154 -17.19 -18.41 -11.45
C LEU A 154 -18.52 -17.67 -11.60
N GLY A 155 -19.13 -17.28 -10.47
CA GLY A 155 -20.41 -16.57 -10.42
C GLY A 155 -20.36 -15.15 -10.97
N VAL A 156 -19.67 -14.93 -12.10
CA VAL A 156 -19.62 -13.67 -12.84
C VAL A 156 -19.96 -13.92 -14.31
N LYS A 157 -20.90 -13.14 -14.87
CA LYS A 157 -21.41 -13.36 -16.23
C LYS A 157 -21.64 -12.03 -16.94
N ALA A 158 -21.22 -11.96 -18.19
CA ALA A 158 -21.62 -10.90 -19.11
C ALA A 158 -23.00 -11.22 -19.73
N GLU A 159 -23.91 -10.25 -19.69
CA GLU A 159 -25.18 -10.27 -20.43
C GLU A 159 -25.14 -9.19 -21.52
N GLY A 160 -24.52 -9.51 -22.66
CA GLY A 160 -24.10 -8.55 -23.67
C GLY A 160 -22.85 -7.79 -23.24
N ASP A 161 -22.49 -6.75 -24.00
CA ASP A 161 -21.20 -6.05 -23.82
C ASP A 161 -21.17 -5.12 -22.59
N TYR A 162 -22.33 -4.63 -22.14
CA TYR A 162 -22.39 -3.55 -21.14
C TYR A 162 -23.23 -3.89 -19.92
N LYS A 163 -23.45 -5.19 -19.64
CA LYS A 163 -24.14 -5.63 -18.44
C LYS A 163 -23.39 -6.79 -17.79
N LEU A 164 -23.00 -6.62 -16.55
CA LEU A 164 -22.30 -7.62 -15.75
C LEU A 164 -23.18 -8.08 -14.60
N VAL A 165 -23.36 -9.39 -14.45
CA VAL A 165 -24.10 -10.00 -13.35
C VAL A 165 -23.14 -10.80 -12.49
N VAL A 166 -23.15 -10.53 -11.18
CA VAL A 166 -22.34 -11.21 -10.17
C VAL A 166 -23.24 -11.89 -9.17
N THR A 167 -23.00 -13.18 -8.94
CA THR A 167 -23.73 -13.98 -7.95
C THR A 167 -22.80 -14.35 -6.80
N LEU A 168 -23.24 -14.07 -5.58
CA LEU A 168 -22.54 -14.41 -4.33
C LEU A 168 -23.12 -15.68 -3.72
N ASN A 169 -22.29 -16.45 -3.00
CA ASN A 169 -22.73 -17.58 -2.19
C ASN A 169 -23.61 -17.11 -1.03
N ARG A 170 -23.26 -15.95 -0.45
CA ARG A 170 -23.97 -15.32 0.67
C ARG A 170 -23.88 -13.79 0.53
N PRO A 171 -24.78 -13.02 1.15
CA PRO A 171 -24.71 -11.58 1.16
C PRO A 171 -23.41 -11.10 1.83
N GLN A 172 -22.84 -9.99 1.31
CA GLN A 172 -21.61 -9.42 1.83
C GLN A 172 -21.75 -7.89 1.88
N SER A 173 -21.83 -7.33 3.08
CA SER A 173 -22.10 -5.90 3.30
C SER A 173 -21.03 -4.96 2.71
N TYR A 174 -19.80 -5.43 2.62
CA TYR A 174 -18.65 -4.68 2.11
C TYR A 174 -18.28 -5.01 0.64
N PHE A 175 -19.07 -5.86 -0.06
CA PHE A 175 -18.77 -6.27 -1.44
C PHE A 175 -18.58 -5.09 -2.41
N LYS A 176 -19.32 -3.98 -2.21
CA LYS A 176 -19.15 -2.75 -3.00
C LYS A 176 -17.74 -2.16 -2.93
N TYR A 177 -17.04 -2.33 -1.82
CA TYR A 177 -15.64 -1.90 -1.68
C TYR A 177 -14.69 -2.85 -2.39
N ILE A 178 -14.98 -4.16 -2.36
CA ILE A 178 -14.17 -5.17 -3.05
C ILE A 178 -14.20 -4.93 -4.57
N VAL A 179 -15.36 -4.65 -5.16
CA VAL A 179 -15.45 -4.40 -6.62
C VAL A 179 -14.81 -3.08 -7.05
N ALA A 180 -14.44 -2.21 -6.10
CA ALA A 180 -13.65 -1.01 -6.35
C ALA A 180 -12.13 -1.27 -6.32
N MET A 181 -11.70 -2.46 -5.87
CA MET A 181 -10.28 -2.81 -5.78
C MET A 181 -9.71 -3.33 -7.10
N ALA A 182 -8.40 -3.18 -7.25
CA ALA A 182 -7.68 -3.57 -8.46
C ALA A 182 -7.86 -5.06 -8.83
N ALA A 183 -7.98 -5.96 -7.84
CA ALA A 183 -8.25 -7.39 -8.06
C ALA A 183 -9.53 -7.66 -8.88
N CYS A 184 -10.46 -6.68 -8.91
CA CYS A 184 -11.71 -6.72 -9.64
C CYS A 184 -11.71 -5.86 -10.92
N TYR A 185 -10.56 -5.34 -11.36
CA TYR A 185 -10.48 -4.52 -12.56
C TYR A 185 -10.60 -5.33 -13.84
N PRO A 186 -11.08 -4.73 -14.94
CA PRO A 186 -11.16 -5.40 -16.23
C PRO A 186 -9.75 -5.67 -16.77
N GLN A 187 -9.60 -6.75 -17.54
CA GLN A 187 -8.35 -7.10 -18.21
C GLN A 187 -8.65 -7.53 -19.64
N ASP A 188 -7.95 -6.92 -20.61
CA ASP A 188 -8.08 -7.32 -22.03
C ASP A 188 -7.40 -8.66 -22.26
N LYS A 189 -8.21 -9.70 -22.51
CA LYS A 189 -7.74 -11.07 -22.69
C LYS A 189 -6.67 -11.17 -23.77
N ALA A 190 -6.86 -10.52 -24.91
CA ALA A 190 -5.92 -10.58 -26.03
C ALA A 190 -4.55 -10.02 -25.64
N THR A 191 -4.51 -8.95 -24.83
CA THR A 191 -3.27 -8.35 -24.34
C THR A 191 -2.59 -9.26 -23.32
N VAL A 192 -3.35 -9.84 -22.38
CA VAL A 192 -2.77 -10.78 -21.40
C VAL A 192 -2.16 -11.99 -22.10
N GLU A 193 -2.87 -12.58 -23.04
CA GLU A 193 -2.39 -13.75 -23.80
C GLU A 193 -1.19 -13.41 -24.70
N LYS A 194 -1.20 -12.24 -25.34
CA LYS A 194 -0.09 -11.75 -26.18
C LYS A 194 1.21 -11.65 -25.42
N TYR A 195 1.18 -11.11 -24.20
CA TYR A 195 2.39 -10.88 -23.41
C TYR A 195 2.73 -12.04 -22.47
N GLY A 196 1.77 -12.91 -22.14
CA GLY A 196 1.99 -14.08 -21.29
C GLY A 196 2.65 -13.70 -19.95
N SER A 197 3.82 -14.28 -19.66
CA SER A 197 4.57 -13.97 -18.42
C SER A 197 5.11 -12.55 -18.37
N ALA A 198 5.25 -11.85 -19.50
CA ALA A 198 5.67 -10.45 -19.55
C ALA A 198 4.52 -9.46 -19.36
N TYR A 199 3.26 -9.92 -19.26
CA TYR A 199 2.11 -9.03 -19.04
C TYR A 199 2.31 -8.19 -17.78
N ALA A 200 2.16 -6.88 -17.92
CA ALA A 200 2.22 -5.89 -16.85
C ALA A 200 3.54 -5.87 -16.02
N THR A 201 4.62 -6.47 -16.55
CA THR A 201 5.97 -6.36 -15.98
C THR A 201 6.69 -5.08 -16.40
N ASN A 202 6.12 -4.34 -17.32
CA ASN A 202 6.56 -3.01 -17.74
C ASN A 202 5.38 -2.23 -18.34
N SER A 203 5.55 -0.92 -18.51
CA SER A 203 4.48 -0.02 -18.95
C SER A 203 3.97 -0.26 -20.38
N LYS A 204 4.71 -0.97 -21.23
CA LYS A 204 4.32 -1.26 -22.63
C LYS A 204 3.56 -2.58 -22.77
N ALA A 205 3.63 -3.44 -21.76
CA ALA A 205 3.08 -4.80 -21.81
C ALA A 205 1.67 -4.89 -21.23
N MET A 206 0.86 -3.81 -21.30
CA MET A 206 -0.53 -3.80 -20.85
C MET A 206 -1.35 -2.71 -21.55
N LEU A 207 -2.65 -2.71 -21.32
CA LEU A 207 -3.59 -1.65 -21.70
C LEU A 207 -4.16 -0.95 -20.46
N TYR A 208 -4.63 0.27 -20.64
CA TYR A 208 -5.12 1.16 -19.60
C TYR A 208 -6.55 1.61 -19.94
N ASN A 209 -7.45 1.66 -18.96
CA ASN A 209 -8.82 2.17 -19.12
C ASN A 209 -9.16 3.30 -18.15
N GLY A 210 -8.18 3.73 -17.34
CA GLY A 210 -8.31 4.80 -16.36
C GLY A 210 -7.91 6.18 -16.87
N PRO A 211 -7.88 7.19 -15.98
CA PRO A 211 -7.58 8.59 -16.32
C PRO A 211 -6.16 8.81 -16.86
N PHE A 212 -5.22 7.94 -16.51
CA PHE A 212 -3.83 8.00 -16.93
C PHE A 212 -3.36 6.69 -17.55
N LYS A 213 -2.16 6.73 -18.15
CA LYS A 213 -1.36 5.57 -18.58
C LYS A 213 0.00 5.66 -17.91
N VAL A 214 0.57 4.53 -17.54
CA VAL A 214 1.96 4.49 -17.09
C VAL A 214 2.88 4.49 -18.31
N GLU A 215 3.87 5.38 -18.33
CA GLU A 215 4.92 5.43 -19.34
C GLU A 215 6.30 5.47 -18.69
N GLY A 216 7.31 4.93 -19.38
CA GLY A 216 8.71 5.00 -18.97
C GLY A 216 9.13 3.97 -17.91
N TRP A 217 8.23 3.14 -17.38
CA TRP A 217 8.61 2.05 -16.46
C TRP A 217 8.98 0.78 -17.24
N ASN A 218 10.18 0.27 -16.98
CA ASN A 218 10.72 -0.93 -17.63
C ASN A 218 10.72 -2.18 -16.75
N GLY A 219 10.18 -2.08 -15.52
CA GLY A 219 10.15 -3.17 -14.53
C GLY A 219 11.16 -3.02 -13.39
N THR A 220 12.16 -2.17 -13.52
CA THR A 220 13.25 -2.05 -12.53
C THR A 220 13.76 -0.63 -12.29
N ASN A 221 13.44 0.33 -13.17
CA ASN A 221 13.90 1.70 -13.02
C ASN A 221 13.11 2.48 -11.95
N ASP A 222 13.75 3.49 -11.38
CA ASP A 222 13.27 4.30 -10.27
C ASP A 222 12.49 5.56 -10.72
N THR A 223 12.12 5.64 -12.01
CA THR A 223 11.35 6.78 -12.54
C THR A 223 10.32 6.31 -13.55
N TRP A 224 9.13 6.89 -13.50
CA TRP A 224 8.05 6.66 -14.46
C TRP A 224 7.09 7.85 -14.48
N THR A 225 6.14 7.83 -15.40
CA THR A 225 5.17 8.92 -15.54
C THR A 225 3.76 8.36 -15.73
N LEU A 226 2.82 8.87 -14.96
CA LEU A 226 1.41 8.79 -15.31
C LEU A 226 1.13 9.89 -16.33
N VAL A 227 0.83 9.55 -17.59
CA VAL A 227 0.43 10.49 -18.62
C VAL A 227 -1.07 10.44 -18.85
N LYS A 228 -1.70 11.57 -19.11
CA LYS A 228 -3.14 11.66 -19.36
C LYS A 228 -3.57 10.70 -20.48
N ASN A 229 -4.55 9.85 -20.18
CA ASN A 229 -5.16 8.94 -21.15
C ASN A 229 -6.26 9.67 -21.94
N LYS A 230 -6.03 9.89 -23.23
CA LYS A 230 -7.00 10.60 -24.10
C LYS A 230 -8.26 9.77 -24.41
N GLU A 231 -8.17 8.43 -24.31
CA GLU A 231 -9.29 7.50 -24.53
C GLU A 231 -10.18 7.32 -23.29
N TYR A 232 -9.78 7.88 -22.13
CA TYR A 232 -10.59 7.81 -20.92
C TYR A 232 -11.91 8.58 -21.11
N TYR A 233 -13.04 7.95 -20.73
CA TYR A 233 -14.39 8.53 -20.98
C TYR A 233 -14.57 9.93 -20.34
N ASN A 234 -13.86 10.24 -19.27
CA ASN A 234 -13.83 11.55 -18.62
C ASN A 234 -12.53 12.33 -18.85
N ALA A 235 -11.81 12.08 -19.95
CA ALA A 235 -10.52 12.72 -20.24
C ALA A 235 -10.57 14.26 -20.18
N SER A 236 -11.69 14.88 -20.54
CA SER A 236 -11.89 16.35 -20.47
C SER A 236 -11.80 16.91 -19.05
N LYS A 237 -12.12 16.09 -18.02
CA LYS A 237 -12.04 16.47 -16.61
C LYS A 237 -10.64 16.35 -16.03
N VAL A 238 -9.75 15.54 -16.60
CA VAL A 238 -8.35 15.44 -16.18
C VAL A 238 -7.60 16.68 -16.63
N LYS A 239 -7.12 17.50 -15.69
CA LYS A 239 -6.57 18.84 -15.96
C LYS A 239 -5.05 18.88 -16.12
N VAL A 240 -4.34 17.94 -15.50
CA VAL A 240 -2.87 17.83 -15.63
C VAL A 240 -2.48 17.02 -16.85
N ALA A 241 -1.30 17.26 -17.41
CA ALA A 241 -0.74 16.44 -18.47
C ALA A 241 -0.26 15.09 -17.93
N GLY A 242 0.14 15.06 -16.67
CA GLY A 242 0.54 13.85 -15.98
C GLY A 242 1.29 14.11 -14.68
N ILE A 243 1.74 13.02 -14.06
CA ILE A 243 2.51 13.00 -12.81
C ILE A 243 3.81 12.25 -13.08
N LYS A 244 4.95 12.88 -12.81
CA LYS A 244 6.27 12.26 -12.89
C LYS A 244 6.68 11.75 -11.53
N PHE A 245 6.95 10.48 -11.42
CA PHE A 245 7.39 9.83 -10.21
C PHE A 245 8.90 9.61 -10.22
N SER A 246 9.52 9.79 -9.07
CA SER A 246 10.92 9.42 -8.83
C SER A 246 11.10 8.82 -7.45
N VAL A 247 11.82 7.71 -7.37
CA VAL A 247 12.16 7.06 -6.11
C VAL A 247 13.28 7.82 -5.44
N GLN A 248 13.02 8.34 -4.23
CA GLN A 248 13.99 9.02 -3.40
C GLN A 248 13.95 8.38 -2.01
N LYS A 249 14.96 7.57 -1.71
CA LYS A 249 15.06 6.84 -0.44
C LYS A 249 15.65 7.67 0.69
N ASP A 250 16.47 8.66 0.36
CA ASP A 250 17.04 9.58 1.33
C ASP A 250 16.11 10.76 1.55
N ALA A 251 15.58 10.88 2.76
CA ALA A 251 14.57 11.88 3.12
C ALA A 251 15.12 13.34 3.05
N ASN A 252 16.42 13.55 3.33
CA ASN A 252 17.01 14.89 3.25
C ASN A 252 17.20 15.31 1.79
N THR A 253 17.60 14.39 0.93
CA THR A 253 17.68 14.61 -0.51
C THR A 253 16.29 14.93 -1.08
N ALA A 254 15.26 14.17 -0.71
CA ALA A 254 13.89 14.39 -1.16
C ALA A 254 13.37 15.77 -0.69
N LEU A 255 13.59 16.12 0.58
CA LEU A 255 13.20 17.42 1.12
C LEU A 255 13.94 18.58 0.41
N ASN A 256 15.25 18.44 0.14
CA ASN A 256 16.01 19.43 -0.60
C ASN A 256 15.48 19.61 -2.04
N GLN A 257 15.15 18.51 -2.72
CA GLN A 257 14.53 18.56 -4.05
C GLN A 257 13.16 19.24 -4.02
N TYR A 258 12.38 19.02 -2.97
CA TYR A 258 11.13 19.74 -2.74
C TYR A 258 11.39 21.25 -2.55
N GLU A 259 12.30 21.63 -1.66
CA GLU A 259 12.61 23.04 -1.35
C GLU A 259 13.13 23.79 -2.57
N THR A 260 13.93 23.15 -3.40
CA THR A 260 14.48 23.71 -4.66
C THR A 260 13.49 23.66 -5.84
N GLY A 261 12.28 23.08 -5.65
CA GLY A 261 11.24 23.03 -6.68
C GLY A 261 11.44 21.94 -7.74
N GLN A 262 12.31 20.97 -7.50
CA GLN A 262 12.46 19.78 -8.36
C GLN A 262 11.33 18.79 -8.11
N LEU A 263 10.83 18.70 -6.85
CA LEU A 263 9.63 17.97 -6.47
C LEU A 263 8.50 18.92 -6.08
N ASP A 264 7.28 18.53 -6.34
CA ASP A 264 6.06 19.22 -5.90
C ASP A 264 5.49 18.63 -4.63
N GLU A 265 5.87 17.42 -4.32
CA GLU A 265 5.48 16.70 -3.12
C GLU A 265 6.66 15.90 -2.60
N THR A 266 6.73 15.79 -1.27
CA THR A 266 7.58 14.83 -0.58
C THR A 266 6.97 14.45 0.77
N THR A 267 7.23 13.21 1.20
CA THR A 267 6.90 12.75 2.54
C THR A 267 8.00 13.17 3.51
N LEU A 268 7.62 13.80 4.63
CA LEU A 268 8.55 14.17 5.69
C LEU A 268 8.86 12.97 6.59
N VAL A 269 10.10 12.90 7.08
CA VAL A 269 10.55 11.83 7.97
C VAL A 269 11.18 12.41 9.23
N GLY A 270 10.70 11.94 10.38
CA GLY A 270 11.22 12.30 11.67
C GLY A 270 10.81 13.69 12.17
N GLN A 271 10.99 13.89 13.45
CA GLN A 271 10.53 15.07 14.19
C GLN A 271 11.09 16.39 13.64
N GLN A 272 12.34 16.39 13.17
CA GLN A 272 12.99 17.60 12.67
C GLN A 272 12.34 18.14 11.40
N GLN A 273 12.11 17.27 10.40
CA GLN A 273 11.48 17.66 9.15
C GLN A 273 10.02 18.06 9.36
N VAL A 274 9.26 17.26 10.11
CA VAL A 274 7.85 17.55 10.43
C VAL A 274 7.72 18.85 11.23
N GLY A 275 8.60 19.06 12.22
CA GLY A 275 8.65 20.28 13.01
C GLY A 275 8.86 21.55 12.19
N LYS A 276 9.70 21.49 11.14
CA LYS A 276 9.95 22.60 10.21
C LYS A 276 8.67 23.07 9.50
N TYR A 277 7.77 22.16 9.19
CA TYR A 277 6.53 22.45 8.44
C TYR A 277 5.27 22.47 9.30
N LYS A 278 5.37 22.31 10.62
CA LYS A 278 4.21 22.18 11.53
C LYS A 278 3.16 23.29 11.39
N SER A 279 3.58 24.51 11.10
CA SER A 279 2.69 25.66 10.91
C SER A 279 2.49 26.02 9.43
N SER A 280 3.01 25.24 8.49
CA SER A 280 2.90 25.51 7.07
C SER A 280 1.58 24.99 6.52
N SER A 281 0.95 25.78 5.64
CA SER A 281 -0.21 25.32 4.85
C SER A 281 0.16 24.25 3.81
N GLU A 282 1.45 24.02 3.57
CA GLU A 282 1.96 22.97 2.68
C GLU A 282 1.90 21.58 3.35
N LEU A 283 1.79 21.51 4.70
CA LEU A 283 1.76 20.24 5.43
C LEU A 283 0.36 19.60 5.39
N HIS A 284 0.31 18.38 4.91
CA HIS A 284 -0.86 17.52 4.85
C HIS A 284 -0.60 16.23 5.66
N ASN A 285 -1.18 16.12 6.84
CA ASN A 285 -1.11 14.91 7.66
C ASN A 285 -2.16 13.90 7.19
N VAL A 286 -1.75 12.94 6.38
CA VAL A 286 -2.64 11.90 5.84
C VAL A 286 -2.72 10.75 6.83
N LYS A 287 -3.86 10.64 7.53
CA LYS A 287 -4.16 9.48 8.37
C LYS A 287 -4.46 8.29 7.46
N GLN A 288 -3.67 7.26 7.61
CA GLN A 288 -3.86 6.01 6.87
C GLN A 288 -4.53 4.98 7.78
N ALA A 289 -5.48 4.22 7.25
CA ALA A 289 -6.00 3.04 7.95
C ALA A 289 -4.98 1.90 7.83
N SER A 290 -3.83 2.09 8.45
CA SER A 290 -2.73 1.15 8.36
C SER A 290 -2.08 0.90 9.71
N THR A 291 -1.57 -0.31 9.88
CA THR A 291 -0.86 -0.74 11.08
C THR A 291 0.44 -1.40 10.67
N PHE A 292 1.53 -0.92 11.25
CA PHE A 292 2.83 -1.59 11.18
C PHE A 292 2.98 -2.54 12.36
N TYR A 293 3.50 -3.72 12.11
CA TYR A 293 3.61 -4.79 13.10
C TYR A 293 4.84 -5.66 12.83
N LEU A 294 5.21 -6.45 13.84
CA LEU A 294 6.19 -7.53 13.69
C LEU A 294 5.45 -8.84 13.45
N GLU A 295 5.86 -9.56 12.44
CA GLU A 295 5.43 -10.93 12.16
C GLU A 295 6.59 -11.88 12.44
N MET A 296 6.31 -12.92 13.22
CA MET A 296 7.28 -13.93 13.65
C MET A 296 7.07 -15.20 12.86
N ASN A 297 8.15 -15.83 12.38
CA ASN A 297 8.07 -17.07 11.62
C ASN A 297 7.99 -18.27 12.56
N GLU A 298 6.78 -18.69 12.90
CA GLU A 298 6.53 -19.84 13.77
C GLU A 298 6.82 -21.20 13.11
N LYS A 299 6.93 -21.21 11.77
CA LYS A 299 7.28 -22.44 11.03
C LYS A 299 8.79 -22.67 11.00
N ALA A 300 9.58 -21.62 10.77
CA ALA A 300 11.03 -21.71 10.66
C ALA A 300 11.68 -21.98 12.04
N ASP A 301 11.11 -21.40 13.11
CA ASP A 301 11.72 -21.44 14.43
C ASP A 301 10.71 -21.79 15.52
N SER A 302 10.96 -22.88 16.22
CA SER A 302 10.07 -23.41 17.24
C SER A 302 9.90 -22.48 18.46
N TYR A 303 10.86 -21.59 18.77
CA TYR A 303 10.77 -20.71 19.92
C TYR A 303 9.71 -19.61 19.74
N PHE A 304 9.42 -19.15 18.52
CA PHE A 304 8.34 -18.20 18.29
C PHE A 304 6.94 -18.81 18.48
N LYS A 305 6.80 -20.14 18.51
CA LYS A 305 5.54 -20.80 18.91
C LYS A 305 5.19 -20.57 20.38
N ASN A 306 6.18 -20.21 21.20
CA ASN A 306 5.98 -19.96 22.62
C ASN A 306 5.40 -18.57 22.88
N ALA A 307 4.16 -18.51 23.37
CA ALA A 307 3.46 -17.26 23.65
C ALA A 307 4.18 -16.36 24.68
N ASN A 308 4.90 -16.95 25.67
CA ASN A 308 5.66 -16.16 26.64
C ASN A 308 6.82 -15.42 25.99
N ILE A 309 7.47 -16.02 24.98
CA ILE A 309 8.50 -15.37 24.17
C ILE A 309 7.91 -14.22 23.36
N ARG A 310 6.79 -14.43 22.64
CA ARG A 310 6.15 -13.39 21.85
C ARG A 310 5.69 -12.21 22.72
N LYS A 311 5.06 -12.48 23.85
CA LYS A 311 4.63 -11.46 24.83
C LYS A 311 5.79 -10.67 25.40
N ALA A 312 6.89 -11.35 25.75
CA ALA A 312 8.09 -10.68 26.25
C ALA A 312 8.68 -9.69 25.23
N LEU A 313 8.77 -10.11 23.97
CA LEU A 313 9.21 -9.25 22.87
C LEU A 313 8.31 -8.02 22.70
N SER A 314 7.00 -8.19 22.83
CA SER A 314 6.06 -7.07 22.73
C SER A 314 6.17 -6.07 23.90
N LEU A 315 6.32 -6.56 25.12
CA LEU A 315 6.29 -5.74 26.34
C LEU A 315 7.56 -4.90 26.56
N VAL A 316 8.68 -5.17 25.86
CA VAL A 316 9.88 -4.32 25.92
C VAL A 316 9.84 -3.15 24.94
N ILE A 317 8.83 -3.06 24.10
CA ILE A 317 8.68 -1.99 23.10
C ILE A 317 7.87 -0.85 23.72
N ASP A 318 8.53 0.29 23.99
CA ASP A 318 7.85 1.53 24.35
C ASP A 318 7.34 2.20 23.07
N ARG A 319 6.07 1.92 22.74
CA ARG A 319 5.44 2.39 21.51
C ARG A 319 5.22 3.90 21.51
N ASP A 320 5.01 4.49 22.69
CA ASP A 320 4.80 5.93 22.81
C ASP A 320 6.12 6.67 22.57
N GLN A 321 7.21 6.21 23.15
CA GLN A 321 8.54 6.72 22.85
C GLN A 321 8.90 6.51 21.38
N PHE A 322 8.65 5.31 20.85
CA PHE A 322 8.95 4.98 19.46
C PHE A 322 8.24 5.91 18.47
N THR A 323 6.94 6.12 18.64
CA THR A 323 6.15 6.97 17.72
C THR A 323 6.50 8.45 17.88
N LYS A 324 6.76 8.90 19.11
CA LYS A 324 7.05 10.31 19.39
C LYS A 324 8.49 10.69 19.02
N ASP A 325 9.46 9.90 19.46
CA ASP A 325 10.88 10.30 19.44
C ASP A 325 11.63 9.72 18.23
N THR A 326 11.29 8.49 17.80
CA THR A 326 11.95 7.84 16.65
C THR A 326 11.25 8.16 15.34
N LEU A 327 9.93 7.96 15.26
CA LEU A 327 9.18 8.28 14.05
C LEU A 327 8.94 9.78 13.91
N GLY A 328 8.37 10.42 14.92
CA GLY A 328 8.14 11.86 14.97
C GLY A 328 7.29 12.42 13.83
N ASP A 329 6.53 11.55 13.15
CA ASP A 329 5.79 11.82 11.93
C ASP A 329 4.27 11.99 12.17
N GLY A 330 3.85 11.96 13.46
CA GLY A 330 2.44 12.01 13.84
C GLY A 330 1.77 10.64 13.91
N SER A 331 2.47 9.56 13.60
CA SER A 331 2.00 8.18 13.82
C SER A 331 1.69 7.95 15.30
N THR A 332 0.73 7.09 15.58
CA THR A 332 0.24 6.81 16.94
C THR A 332 0.52 5.38 17.36
N SER A 333 0.78 5.20 18.66
CA SER A 333 1.03 3.87 19.25
C SER A 333 -0.11 2.92 18.99
N ALA A 334 0.18 1.75 18.42
CA ALA A 334 -0.83 0.73 18.18
C ALA A 334 -1.16 -0.01 19.48
N GLN A 335 -2.45 -0.12 19.78
CA GLN A 335 -2.99 -0.91 20.89
C GLN A 335 -3.63 -2.22 20.42
N GLY A 336 -3.71 -2.44 19.13
CA GLY A 336 -4.23 -3.60 18.45
C GLY A 336 -3.81 -3.61 16.99
N LEU A 337 -4.27 -4.59 16.24
CA LEU A 337 -3.97 -4.72 14.83
C LEU A 337 -4.86 -3.82 13.97
N VAL A 338 -6.15 -3.72 14.30
CA VAL A 338 -7.09 -2.88 13.55
C VAL A 338 -6.80 -1.40 13.80
N SER A 339 -6.71 -0.61 12.73
CA SER A 339 -6.48 0.84 12.80
C SER A 339 -7.73 1.58 13.30
N PRO A 340 -7.57 2.67 14.09
CA PRO A 340 -8.69 3.48 14.54
C PRO A 340 -9.48 4.15 13.39
N GLY A 341 -10.79 4.37 13.62
CA GLY A 341 -11.64 5.10 12.67
C GLY A 341 -12.12 4.28 11.47
N MET A 342 -11.80 3.00 11.41
CA MET A 342 -12.22 2.13 10.31
C MET A 342 -13.69 1.74 10.39
N SER A 343 -14.17 1.42 11.57
CA SER A 343 -15.53 0.92 11.77
C SER A 343 -16.05 1.29 13.16
N GLN A 344 -17.36 1.44 13.26
CA GLN A 344 -18.03 1.71 14.53
C GLN A 344 -19.36 0.96 14.60
N TYR A 345 -19.73 0.58 15.80
CA TYR A 345 -21.03 0.00 16.12
C TYR A 345 -21.66 0.75 17.30
N LYS A 346 -22.90 1.22 17.14
CA LYS A 346 -23.61 2.05 18.15
C LYS A 346 -22.77 3.24 18.66
N GLY A 347 -22.02 3.87 17.77
CA GLY A 347 -21.17 5.03 18.10
C GLY A 347 -19.84 4.69 18.81
N VAL A 348 -19.54 3.41 19.01
CA VAL A 348 -18.28 2.96 19.61
C VAL A 348 -17.31 2.52 18.50
N ASP A 349 -16.13 3.11 18.45
CA ASP A 349 -15.06 2.70 17.55
C ASP A 349 -14.58 1.28 17.86
N PHE A 350 -14.20 0.52 16.83
CA PHE A 350 -13.77 -0.88 16.96
C PHE A 350 -12.61 -1.03 17.94
N THR A 351 -11.61 -0.19 17.88
CA THR A 351 -10.42 -0.27 18.75
C THR A 351 -10.77 -0.05 20.22
N LYS A 352 -11.77 0.81 20.49
CA LYS A 352 -12.30 1.00 21.86
C LYS A 352 -13.09 -0.22 22.34
N ALA A 353 -13.88 -0.83 21.48
CA ALA A 353 -14.63 -2.05 21.80
C ALA A 353 -13.71 -3.24 22.06
N ALA A 354 -12.66 -3.38 21.27
CA ALA A 354 -11.66 -4.43 21.45
C ALA A 354 -10.86 -4.25 22.76
N GLY A 355 -10.51 -3.01 23.12
CA GLY A 355 -9.86 -2.68 24.39
C GLY A 355 -8.54 -3.42 24.63
N THR A 356 -7.79 -3.72 23.59
CA THR A 356 -6.64 -4.65 23.61
C THR A 356 -5.35 -3.97 24.10
N LYS A 357 -5.33 -3.49 25.33
CA LYS A 357 -4.08 -2.99 25.95
C LYS A 357 -3.14 -4.12 26.40
N THR A 358 -3.65 -5.33 26.54
CA THR A 358 -2.88 -6.50 26.97
C THR A 358 -1.85 -6.85 25.90
N GLY A 359 -0.60 -7.06 26.32
CA GLY A 359 0.50 -7.45 25.43
C GLY A 359 1.16 -6.29 24.67
N VAL A 360 0.57 -5.09 24.64
CA VAL A 360 1.14 -3.91 24.00
C VAL A 360 1.56 -2.81 25.01
N SER A 361 1.23 -2.98 26.29
CA SER A 361 1.67 -2.07 27.37
C SER A 361 3.15 -2.26 27.67
N TYR A 362 3.93 -1.18 27.66
CA TYR A 362 5.35 -1.21 27.97
C TYR A 362 5.58 -1.67 29.42
N ASN A 363 6.26 -2.80 29.62
CA ASN A 363 6.58 -3.35 30.93
C ASN A 363 7.82 -4.28 30.88
N VAL A 364 9.00 -3.69 31.05
CA VAL A 364 10.27 -4.44 30.98
C VAL A 364 10.38 -5.49 32.08
N SER A 365 9.86 -5.21 33.30
CA SER A 365 9.94 -6.16 34.41
C SER A 365 9.15 -7.45 34.10
N GLU A 366 7.91 -7.30 33.64
CA GLU A 366 7.06 -8.44 33.25
C GLU A 366 7.63 -9.15 32.02
N ALA A 367 8.14 -8.40 31.05
CA ALA A 367 8.80 -8.96 29.86
C ALA A 367 9.97 -9.89 30.24
N LYS A 368 10.84 -9.48 31.17
CA LYS A 368 11.96 -10.31 31.64
C LYS A 368 11.50 -11.60 32.32
N LYS A 369 10.41 -11.56 33.09
CA LYS A 369 9.81 -12.77 33.71
C LYS A 369 9.28 -13.74 32.66
N LEU A 370 8.48 -13.22 31.70
CA LEU A 370 7.94 -14.02 30.60
C LEU A 370 9.05 -14.57 29.70
N TRP A 371 10.08 -13.78 29.44
CA TRP A 371 11.25 -14.20 28.67
C TRP A 371 11.97 -15.37 29.32
N ALA A 372 12.31 -15.25 30.61
CA ALA A 372 12.96 -16.34 31.36
C ALA A 372 12.12 -17.61 31.39
N LYS A 373 10.79 -17.47 31.57
CA LYS A 373 9.84 -18.58 31.52
C LYS A 373 9.81 -19.22 30.13
N GLY A 374 9.69 -18.42 29.07
CA GLY A 374 9.66 -18.89 27.69
C GLY A 374 10.97 -19.59 27.29
N LEU A 375 12.14 -19.04 27.67
CA LEU A 375 13.43 -19.70 27.44
C LEU A 375 13.50 -21.10 28.09
N LYS A 376 13.03 -21.20 29.35
CA LYS A 376 12.96 -22.49 30.04
C LYS A 376 12.04 -23.48 29.33
N GLU A 377 10.86 -23.05 28.89
CA GLU A 377 9.86 -23.87 28.20
C GLU A 377 10.36 -24.39 26.86
N VAL A 378 11.17 -23.59 26.11
CA VAL A 378 11.77 -24.03 24.84
C VAL A 378 13.17 -24.65 25.00
N GLY A 379 13.68 -24.83 26.24
CA GLY A 379 14.96 -25.47 26.53
C GLY A 379 16.17 -24.68 26.04
N LYS A 380 16.08 -23.34 25.95
CA LYS A 380 17.18 -22.47 25.48
C LYS A 380 17.68 -21.54 26.58
N LYS A 381 18.98 -21.18 26.53
CA LYS A 381 19.59 -20.15 27.41
C LYS A 381 19.68 -18.79 26.73
N SER A 382 19.65 -18.77 25.41
CA SER A 382 19.73 -17.58 24.56
C SER A 382 19.02 -17.81 23.23
N ILE A 383 18.61 -16.74 22.58
CA ILE A 383 18.00 -16.73 21.26
C ILE A 383 18.69 -15.69 20.41
N ASN A 384 18.95 -16.04 19.14
CA ASN A 384 19.46 -15.11 18.13
C ASN A 384 18.51 -15.18 16.94
N PHE A 385 18.15 -14.01 16.38
CA PHE A 385 17.38 -13.96 15.13
C PHE A 385 17.71 -12.71 14.32
N THR A 386 17.28 -12.73 13.07
CA THR A 386 17.41 -11.62 12.14
C THR A 386 16.07 -10.90 12.02
N LEU A 387 16.07 -9.59 12.19
CA LEU A 387 14.94 -8.70 11.96
C LEU A 387 15.02 -8.16 10.53
N LEU A 388 14.13 -8.64 9.68
CA LEU A 388 13.99 -8.22 8.28
C LEU A 388 13.13 -6.96 8.18
N ALA A 389 13.56 -5.97 7.39
CA ALA A 389 12.77 -4.77 7.10
C ALA A 389 13.13 -4.17 5.74
N ASP A 390 12.40 -3.13 5.33
CA ASP A 390 12.71 -2.36 4.13
C ASP A 390 13.95 -1.47 4.32
N ASP A 391 14.65 -1.14 3.22
CA ASP A 391 15.82 -0.26 3.22
C ASP A 391 15.47 1.25 3.19
N THR A 392 14.20 1.57 3.47
CA THR A 392 13.71 2.95 3.60
C THR A 392 14.24 3.61 4.90
N PRO A 393 14.29 4.95 4.99
CA PRO A 393 14.68 5.64 6.21
C PRO A 393 13.87 5.19 7.43
N GLN A 394 12.56 5.06 7.28
CA GLN A 394 11.67 4.61 8.35
C GLN A 394 11.91 3.14 8.73
N GLY A 395 12.18 2.26 7.75
CA GLY A 395 12.53 0.86 8.01
C GLY A 395 13.81 0.73 8.83
N LYS A 396 14.85 1.51 8.49
CA LYS A 396 16.12 1.54 9.23
C LYS A 396 15.95 2.05 10.66
N SER A 397 15.29 3.20 10.85
CA SER A 397 15.02 3.75 12.19
C SER A 397 14.21 2.76 13.05
N THR A 398 13.25 2.06 12.42
CA THR A 398 12.45 1.04 13.12
C THR A 398 13.33 -0.13 13.59
N THR A 399 14.21 -0.66 12.74
CA THR A 399 15.08 -1.80 13.13
C THR A 399 16.08 -1.41 14.21
N GLU A 400 16.67 -0.22 14.14
CA GLU A 400 17.61 0.30 15.15
C GLU A 400 16.93 0.47 16.52
N TYR A 401 15.73 1.06 16.53
CA TYR A 401 14.94 1.19 17.76
C TYR A 401 14.61 -0.18 18.37
N LEU A 402 14.13 -1.12 17.55
CA LEU A 402 13.76 -2.46 18.02
C LEU A 402 14.96 -3.25 18.54
N GLN A 403 16.14 -3.15 17.91
CA GLN A 403 17.37 -3.76 18.45
C GLN A 403 17.68 -3.24 19.86
N THR A 404 17.54 -1.93 20.06
CA THR A 404 17.75 -1.30 21.37
C THR A 404 16.71 -1.77 22.39
N ALA A 405 15.45 -1.82 22.02
CA ALA A 405 14.36 -2.31 22.88
C ALA A 405 14.57 -3.78 23.28
N PHE A 406 14.92 -4.65 22.33
CA PHE A 406 15.15 -6.07 22.55
C PHE A 406 16.40 -6.38 23.38
N ALA A 407 17.38 -5.49 23.40
CA ALA A 407 18.56 -5.63 24.27
C ALA A 407 18.23 -5.67 25.77
N ASN A 408 17.02 -5.26 26.18
CA ASN A 408 16.52 -5.41 27.54
C ASN A 408 16.26 -6.89 27.95
N LEU A 409 16.19 -7.82 27.00
CA LEU A 409 15.94 -9.25 27.27
C LEU A 409 17.27 -10.02 27.37
N PRO A 410 17.59 -10.62 28.53
CA PRO A 410 18.87 -11.29 28.74
C PRO A 410 19.08 -12.45 27.75
N GLY A 411 20.24 -12.51 27.11
CA GLY A 411 20.58 -13.58 26.17
C GLY A 411 19.92 -13.49 24.81
N LEU A 412 19.20 -12.39 24.50
CA LEU A 412 18.69 -12.12 23.16
C LEU A 412 19.72 -11.33 22.35
N LYS A 413 19.98 -11.78 21.10
CA LYS A 413 20.78 -11.04 20.11
C LYS A 413 19.95 -10.89 18.84
N VAL A 414 19.81 -9.67 18.34
CA VAL A 414 19.04 -9.36 17.15
C VAL A 414 19.93 -8.67 16.14
N SER A 415 20.04 -9.27 14.94
CA SER A 415 20.67 -8.65 13.78
C SER A 415 19.62 -7.99 12.90
N SER A 416 19.90 -6.86 12.28
CA SER A 416 19.01 -6.25 11.31
C SER A 416 19.41 -6.61 9.88
N LEU A 417 18.41 -6.77 9.01
CA LEU A 417 18.59 -6.98 7.57
C LEU A 417 17.58 -6.07 6.82
N ASN A 418 18.08 -4.92 6.38
CA ASN A 418 17.28 -3.98 5.59
C ASN A 418 17.57 -4.21 4.10
N VAL A 419 16.53 -4.51 3.33
CA VAL A 419 16.60 -4.84 1.90
C VAL A 419 15.58 -4.07 1.09
N PRO A 420 15.76 -3.95 -0.24
CA PRO A 420 14.76 -3.31 -1.09
C PRO A 420 13.37 -3.92 -0.90
N TYR A 421 12.35 -3.07 -0.94
CA TYR A 421 10.94 -3.43 -0.67
C TYR A 421 10.47 -4.70 -1.39
N LYS A 422 10.75 -4.80 -2.71
CA LYS A 422 10.43 -6.00 -3.51
C LYS A 422 11.09 -7.27 -2.97
N THR A 423 12.34 -7.16 -2.53
CA THR A 423 13.08 -8.27 -1.94
C THR A 423 12.48 -8.67 -0.59
N ARG A 424 12.11 -7.69 0.26
CA ARG A 424 11.45 -7.96 1.55
C ARG A 424 10.12 -8.67 1.33
N LEU A 425 9.27 -8.20 0.39
CA LEU A 425 8.00 -8.85 0.04
C LEU A 425 8.22 -10.31 -0.37
N SER A 426 9.13 -10.55 -1.32
CA SER A 426 9.42 -11.91 -1.79
C SER A 426 9.93 -12.82 -0.67
N ARG A 427 10.82 -12.33 0.19
CA ARG A 427 11.33 -13.11 1.33
C ARG A 427 10.22 -13.44 2.33
N SER A 428 9.33 -12.47 2.63
CA SER A 428 8.18 -12.68 3.52
C SER A 428 7.25 -13.77 2.97
N GLN A 429 6.84 -13.66 1.71
CA GLN A 429 5.96 -14.61 1.04
C GLN A 429 6.53 -16.04 1.00
N ASN A 430 7.85 -16.16 0.84
CA ASN A 430 8.54 -17.44 0.81
C ASN A 430 8.97 -17.96 2.20
N GLY A 431 8.58 -17.26 3.30
CA GLY A 431 8.95 -17.65 4.67
C GLY A 431 10.46 -17.56 4.96
N GLN A 432 11.18 -16.71 4.23
CA GLN A 432 12.65 -16.54 4.34
C GLN A 432 13.00 -15.42 5.32
N PHE A 433 12.51 -15.52 6.54
CA PHE A 433 12.75 -14.57 7.63
C PHE A 433 12.58 -15.27 8.98
N ASP A 434 13.17 -14.71 10.03
CA ASP A 434 12.90 -15.10 11.43
C ASP A 434 11.79 -14.19 11.99
N MET A 435 12.01 -12.87 11.94
CA MET A 435 11.04 -11.85 12.26
C MET A 435 11.08 -10.76 11.19
N VAL A 436 9.94 -10.23 10.80
CA VAL A 436 9.86 -9.16 9.79
C VAL A 436 9.03 -7.98 10.29
N VAL A 437 9.52 -6.77 10.02
CA VAL A 437 8.71 -5.55 10.11
C VAL A 437 7.83 -5.50 8.88
N SER A 438 6.54 -5.63 9.07
CA SER A 438 5.53 -5.60 8.03
C SER A 438 4.51 -4.51 8.30
N GLY A 439 3.67 -4.21 7.34
CA GLY A 439 2.59 -3.27 7.50
C GLY A 439 1.41 -3.68 6.63
N TRP A 440 0.23 -3.36 7.07
CA TRP A 440 -0.99 -3.53 6.30
C TRP A 440 -1.73 -2.20 6.18
N TYR A 441 -2.08 -1.89 4.97
CA TYR A 441 -2.93 -0.78 4.63
C TYR A 441 -4.32 -1.37 4.32
N ALA A 442 -5.33 -0.95 5.05
CA ALA A 442 -6.66 -1.56 4.91
C ALA A 442 -7.21 -1.41 3.50
N ASP A 443 -7.62 -2.50 2.90
CA ASP A 443 -8.20 -2.53 1.55
C ASP A 443 -9.54 -1.78 1.49
N PHE A 444 -10.32 -1.88 2.57
CA PHE A 444 -11.63 -1.26 2.70
C PHE A 444 -11.97 -1.01 4.18
N PRO A 445 -12.93 -0.12 4.49
CA PRO A 445 -13.20 0.32 5.86
C PRO A 445 -14.04 -0.71 6.63
N ASP A 446 -13.45 -1.87 6.91
CA ASP A 446 -14.03 -2.93 7.74
C ASP A 446 -12.90 -3.66 8.48
N PRO A 447 -13.06 -4.03 9.78
CA PRO A 447 -12.05 -4.75 10.56
C PRO A 447 -11.59 -6.06 9.92
N ILE A 448 -12.45 -6.70 9.12
CA ILE A 448 -12.11 -7.94 8.41
C ILE A 448 -10.92 -7.78 7.46
N SER A 449 -10.65 -6.56 6.94
CA SER A 449 -9.48 -6.27 6.13
C SER A 449 -8.15 -6.52 6.87
N PHE A 450 -8.18 -6.51 8.20
CA PHE A 450 -7.04 -6.88 9.04
C PHE A 450 -7.17 -8.31 9.58
N MET A 451 -8.37 -8.68 10.03
CA MET A 451 -8.57 -9.95 10.72
C MET A 451 -8.39 -11.16 9.80
N SER A 452 -8.81 -11.10 8.56
CA SER A 452 -8.64 -12.19 7.60
C SER A 452 -7.18 -12.52 7.27
N LEU A 453 -6.23 -11.59 7.50
CA LEU A 453 -4.82 -11.80 7.21
C LEU A 453 -4.20 -12.95 8.01
N PHE A 454 -4.62 -13.11 9.28
CA PHE A 454 -3.97 -13.98 10.25
C PHE A 454 -4.78 -15.23 10.60
N THR A 455 -5.80 -15.58 9.79
CA THR A 455 -6.35 -16.92 9.83
C THR A 455 -5.27 -17.96 9.49
N SER A 456 -5.38 -19.17 10.01
CA SER A 456 -4.37 -20.23 9.81
C SER A 456 -4.09 -20.53 8.34
N ASP A 457 -5.09 -20.33 7.47
CA ASP A 457 -5.03 -20.46 6.01
C ASP A 457 -4.86 -19.12 5.27
N GLY A 458 -4.75 -18.01 6.00
CA GLY A 458 -4.64 -16.66 5.44
C GLY A 458 -3.43 -16.51 4.51
N SER A 459 -3.66 -15.95 3.33
CA SER A 459 -2.62 -15.78 2.29
C SER A 459 -1.47 -14.87 2.74
N TYR A 460 -1.72 -13.99 3.69
CA TYR A 460 -0.76 -13.04 4.24
C TYR A 460 -0.21 -13.44 5.61
N ASN A 461 -0.68 -14.57 6.17
CA ASN A 461 -0.10 -15.16 7.38
C ASN A 461 1.23 -15.84 7.03
N ASN A 462 2.26 -15.05 6.72
CA ASN A 462 3.57 -15.56 6.31
C ASN A 462 4.30 -16.22 7.48
N GLY A 463 4.07 -15.74 8.71
CA GLY A 463 4.63 -16.27 9.95
C GLY A 463 3.99 -17.57 10.42
N LYS A 464 2.83 -17.95 9.87
CA LYS A 464 2.12 -19.19 10.16
C LYS A 464 1.66 -19.34 11.62
N TRP A 465 1.35 -18.21 12.28
CA TRP A 465 0.61 -18.24 13.53
C TRP A 465 -0.75 -18.92 13.33
N SER A 466 -1.23 -19.67 14.30
CA SER A 466 -2.46 -20.43 14.18
C SER A 466 -3.23 -20.46 15.50
N ASN A 467 -4.53 -20.20 15.45
CA ASN A 467 -5.43 -20.30 16.59
C ASN A 467 -6.84 -20.66 16.12
N ALA A 468 -7.29 -21.88 16.42
CA ALA A 468 -8.56 -22.41 15.94
C ALA A 468 -9.78 -21.57 16.39
N LYS A 469 -9.74 -20.94 17.57
CA LYS A 469 -10.84 -20.08 18.03
C LYS A 469 -10.87 -18.74 17.30
N TYR A 470 -9.72 -18.19 16.96
CA TYR A 470 -9.61 -17.03 16.10
C TYR A 470 -10.20 -17.32 14.72
N ASP A 471 -9.78 -18.43 14.10
CA ASP A 471 -10.26 -18.84 12.78
C ASP A 471 -11.77 -19.03 12.77
N GLU A 472 -12.34 -19.66 13.82
CA GLU A 472 -13.79 -19.84 13.97
C GLU A 472 -14.52 -18.50 14.01
N LEU A 473 -14.04 -17.52 14.78
CA LEU A 473 -14.67 -16.21 14.92
C LEU A 473 -14.62 -15.42 13.62
N VAL A 474 -13.46 -15.39 12.96
CA VAL A 474 -13.31 -14.73 11.65
C VAL A 474 -14.22 -15.38 10.62
N LYS A 475 -14.25 -16.70 10.55
CA LYS A 475 -15.13 -17.46 9.65
C LYS A 475 -16.61 -17.20 9.92
N ASN A 476 -17.02 -17.08 11.19
CA ASN A 476 -18.40 -16.75 11.54
C ASN A 476 -18.76 -15.34 11.09
N ALA A 477 -17.88 -14.36 11.33
CA ALA A 477 -18.06 -12.97 10.91
C ALA A 477 -18.21 -12.81 9.39
N GLU A 478 -17.52 -13.64 8.61
CA GLU A 478 -17.64 -13.68 7.15
C GLU A 478 -18.77 -14.59 6.66
N GLY A 479 -19.25 -15.48 7.49
CA GLY A 479 -20.17 -16.56 7.17
C GLY A 479 -21.54 -16.43 7.78
N SER A 480 -21.78 -17.23 8.82
CA SER A 480 -23.09 -17.39 9.49
C SER A 480 -23.62 -16.06 10.06
N ASP A 481 -22.72 -15.21 10.52
CA ASP A 481 -23.07 -13.98 11.21
C ASP A 481 -22.92 -12.72 10.32
N SER A 482 -22.54 -12.90 9.05
CA SER A 482 -22.29 -11.78 8.09
C SER A 482 -23.45 -10.79 7.96
N ASN A 483 -24.70 -11.24 8.12
CA ASN A 483 -25.91 -10.41 8.08
C ASN A 483 -26.40 -9.96 9.47
N ASN A 484 -25.79 -10.44 10.54
CA ASN A 484 -26.11 -10.06 11.91
C ASN A 484 -25.06 -9.07 12.42
N VAL A 485 -25.31 -7.79 12.25
CA VAL A 485 -24.32 -6.74 12.57
C VAL A 485 -23.78 -6.86 14.00
N ALA A 486 -24.62 -7.18 14.99
CA ALA A 486 -24.19 -7.30 16.38
C ALA A 486 -23.26 -8.49 16.60
N LYS A 487 -23.68 -9.69 16.14
CA LYS A 487 -22.86 -10.91 16.29
C LYS A 487 -21.55 -10.80 15.52
N ARG A 488 -21.60 -10.31 14.27
CA ARG A 488 -20.42 -10.09 13.47
C ARG A 488 -19.42 -9.16 14.15
N TRP A 489 -19.94 -8.08 14.77
CA TRP A 489 -19.13 -7.16 15.55
C TRP A 489 -18.46 -7.86 16.74
N ASP A 490 -19.23 -8.63 17.51
CA ASP A 490 -18.71 -9.36 18.68
C ASP A 490 -17.68 -10.42 18.28
N ASP A 491 -17.88 -11.13 17.17
CA ASP A 491 -16.92 -12.08 16.62
C ASP A 491 -15.58 -11.40 16.32
N LEU A 492 -15.59 -10.29 15.57
CA LEU A 492 -14.38 -9.57 15.19
C LEU A 492 -13.66 -8.95 16.41
N VAL A 493 -14.42 -8.37 17.35
CA VAL A 493 -13.88 -7.85 18.61
C VAL A 493 -13.20 -8.96 19.43
N ASN A 494 -13.81 -10.14 19.52
CA ASN A 494 -13.23 -11.26 20.26
C ASN A 494 -12.03 -11.87 19.52
N ALA A 495 -12.04 -11.89 18.18
CA ALA A 495 -10.89 -12.31 17.39
C ALA A 495 -9.67 -11.39 17.65
N GLU A 496 -9.87 -10.06 17.64
CA GLU A 496 -8.81 -9.09 17.97
C GLU A 496 -8.24 -9.36 19.38
N LYS A 497 -9.11 -9.60 20.37
CA LYS A 497 -8.67 -9.94 21.75
C LYS A 497 -7.80 -11.19 21.80
N ILE A 498 -8.17 -12.24 21.05
CA ILE A 498 -7.40 -13.49 20.98
C ILE A 498 -6.03 -13.21 20.37
N LEU A 499 -5.98 -12.56 19.22
CA LEU A 499 -4.74 -12.24 18.52
C LEU A 499 -3.78 -11.44 19.42
N MET A 500 -4.30 -10.42 20.10
CA MET A 500 -3.51 -9.58 21.00
C MET A 500 -3.13 -10.27 22.29
N ASN A 501 -3.99 -11.09 22.87
CA ASN A 501 -3.65 -11.86 24.08
C ASN A 501 -2.58 -12.92 23.80
N ASP A 502 -2.57 -13.50 22.62
CA ASP A 502 -1.57 -14.50 22.21
C ASP A 502 -0.32 -13.88 21.58
N GLN A 503 -0.40 -12.59 21.24
CA GLN A 503 0.64 -11.89 20.46
C GLN A 503 1.01 -12.67 19.19
N GLY A 504 0.02 -13.10 18.44
CA GLY A 504 0.22 -13.74 17.14
C GLY A 504 0.94 -12.83 16.15
N VAL A 505 0.75 -11.52 16.31
CA VAL A 505 1.57 -10.44 15.74
C VAL A 505 1.82 -9.39 16.81
N ILE A 506 2.85 -8.57 16.64
CA ILE A 506 3.19 -7.50 17.59
C ILE A 506 2.94 -6.15 16.89
N PRO A 507 1.80 -5.49 17.11
CA PRO A 507 1.54 -4.18 16.56
C PRO A 507 2.53 -3.14 17.10
N LEU A 508 2.97 -2.23 16.23
CA LEU A 508 3.91 -1.18 16.58
C LEU A 508 3.23 0.20 16.59
N TYR A 509 2.68 0.61 15.45
CA TYR A 509 2.06 1.91 15.29
C TYR A 509 1.01 1.93 14.17
N HIS A 510 0.08 2.90 14.28
CA HIS A 510 -0.82 3.28 13.20
C HIS A 510 -0.22 4.47 12.46
N LYS A 511 -0.08 4.35 11.16
CA LYS A 511 0.70 5.31 10.36
C LYS A 511 -0.08 6.59 10.07
N VAL A 512 0.59 7.72 10.26
CA VAL A 512 0.26 9.01 9.66
C VAL A 512 1.38 9.35 8.68
N GLN A 513 1.02 9.80 7.49
CA GLN A 513 1.99 10.22 6.49
C GLN A 513 1.95 11.74 6.36
N PRO A 514 2.97 12.45 6.88
CA PRO A 514 3.08 13.89 6.74
C PRO A 514 3.68 14.22 5.38
N ASN A 515 2.86 14.68 4.45
CA ASN A 515 3.29 15.13 3.13
C ASN A 515 3.36 16.64 3.08
N VAL A 516 4.36 17.18 2.43
CA VAL A 516 4.37 18.58 2.01
C VAL A 516 4.10 18.67 0.52
N ILE A 517 3.16 19.53 0.15
CA ILE A 517 2.70 19.70 -1.23
C ILE A 517 2.79 21.16 -1.62
N LYS A 518 3.44 21.44 -2.75
CA LYS A 518 3.57 22.82 -3.26
C LYS A 518 2.19 23.46 -3.51
N PRO A 519 1.97 24.73 -3.14
CA PRO A 519 0.69 25.42 -3.32
C PRO A 519 0.17 25.47 -4.75
N ARG A 520 1.06 25.24 -5.74
CA ARG A 520 0.66 25.14 -7.15
C ARG A 520 -0.14 23.87 -7.46
N VAL A 521 -0.04 22.84 -6.63
CA VAL A 521 -0.74 21.55 -6.79
C VAL A 521 -1.98 21.53 -5.89
N SER A 522 -3.10 21.13 -6.45
CA SER A 522 -4.36 20.94 -5.70
C SER A 522 -5.19 19.81 -6.31
N GLY A 523 -6.25 19.38 -5.62
CA GLY A 523 -7.18 18.36 -6.11
C GLY A 523 -6.65 16.93 -6.05
N VAL A 524 -5.45 16.68 -5.52
CA VAL A 524 -5.00 15.32 -5.18
C VAL A 524 -5.86 14.81 -4.02
N GLN A 525 -6.43 13.63 -4.17
CA GLN A 525 -7.27 13.02 -3.15
C GLN A 525 -6.49 11.93 -2.41
N PHE A 526 -6.58 11.93 -1.08
CA PHE A 526 -6.01 10.91 -0.22
C PHE A 526 -7.14 10.12 0.43
N PHE A 527 -7.03 8.79 0.38
CA PHE A 527 -8.00 7.90 1.01
C PHE A 527 -7.36 7.12 2.15
N PRO A 528 -8.09 6.89 3.25
CA PRO A 528 -7.58 6.10 4.37
C PRO A 528 -7.51 4.60 4.08
N THR A 529 -8.23 4.11 3.07
CA THR A 529 -8.31 2.68 2.70
C THR A 529 -8.27 2.51 1.18
N GLY A 530 -7.86 1.35 0.72
CA GLY A 530 -7.81 0.99 -0.70
C GLY A 530 -6.79 1.81 -1.48
N LEU A 531 -7.23 2.48 -2.53
CA LEU A 531 -6.38 3.40 -3.30
C LEU A 531 -5.98 4.60 -2.43
N SER A 532 -4.73 4.67 -2.00
CA SER A 532 -4.26 5.71 -1.07
C SER A 532 -4.24 7.11 -1.67
N THR A 533 -3.92 7.23 -2.96
CA THR A 533 -3.76 8.52 -3.65
C THR A 533 -4.37 8.49 -5.04
N ASP A 534 -5.26 9.45 -5.32
CA ASP A 534 -5.92 9.59 -6.62
C ASP A 534 -5.64 10.97 -7.22
N PHE A 535 -5.13 10.98 -8.45
CA PHE A 535 -4.72 12.18 -9.18
C PHE A 535 -5.73 12.63 -10.25
N ARG A 536 -6.90 11.96 -10.40
CA ARG A 536 -7.86 12.27 -11.47
C ARG A 536 -8.38 13.69 -11.45
N ASP A 537 -8.50 14.29 -10.27
CA ASP A 537 -8.97 15.65 -10.05
C ASP A 537 -7.82 16.64 -9.79
N ALA A 538 -6.57 16.18 -9.91
CA ALA A 538 -5.39 17.01 -9.68
C ALA A 538 -5.35 18.19 -10.66
N THR A 539 -4.95 19.35 -10.14
CA THR A 539 -4.77 20.57 -10.92
C THR A 539 -3.46 21.25 -10.58
N ILE A 540 -2.96 22.05 -11.53
CA ILE A 540 -1.81 22.92 -11.34
C ILE A 540 -2.28 24.36 -11.56
N SER A 541 -2.21 25.17 -10.52
CA SER A 541 -2.41 26.62 -10.64
C SER A 541 -1.16 27.29 -11.22
N LYS A 542 -1.36 28.38 -11.96
CA LYS A 542 -0.25 29.30 -12.21
C LYS A 542 0.13 29.90 -10.86
N SER A 543 1.41 29.87 -10.49
CA SER A 543 1.83 30.46 -9.22
C SER A 543 1.37 31.93 -9.18
N LYS A 544 0.59 32.31 -8.17
CA LYS A 544 0.44 33.72 -7.84
C LYS A 544 1.79 34.13 -7.24
N LYS A 545 2.45 35.12 -7.83
CA LYS A 545 3.55 35.79 -7.15
C LYS A 545 3.05 36.19 -5.76
N LEU A 546 3.65 35.62 -4.72
CA LEU A 546 3.56 36.21 -3.40
C LEU A 546 4.31 37.55 -3.48
N ASN A 547 3.55 38.64 -3.50
CA ASN A 547 4.09 39.98 -3.36
C ASN A 547 4.60 40.18 -1.93
#